data_5476aaa0735f7f86f95175127999117e
#
_entry.id   5476aaa0735f7f86f95175127999117e
#
_cell.length_a   1.000
_cell.length_b   1.000
_cell.length_c   1.000
_cell.angle_alpha   90.00
_cell.angle_beta   90.00
_cell.angle_gamma   90.00
#
_symmetry.space_group_name_H-M   'P 1'
#
loop_
_entity.id
_entity.type
_entity.pdbx_description
1 polymer ?
#
loop_
_entity_poly.entity_id
_entity_poly.type
_entity_poly.pdbx_seq_one_letter_code
_entity_poly.pdbx_strand_id
1 'polypeptide(L)'
;VDAINWLLGPIESVNATISNRLNHLEAEDTLVGIMKFSNGALGTIEATTAARPEDFEASLSVVGEKGMVLIGGIALNKIQTWKFVESLSEDELIPGQYSQEVETGYGISHGPLLQSVISNLQSGKNEPPVSANDAINTTRVIHALYKSDEEQCWVKLADKPISSRLGK
;
A
#
# COMPACT_ATOMS: atom_id res chain seq x y z
N VAL A 1 1.39 1.39 -0.07
CA VAL A 1 2.42 1.19 0.98
C VAL A 1 1.80 0.59 2.23
N ASP A 2 0.75 1.19 2.79
CA ASP A 2 0.12 0.75 4.03
C ASP A 2 -0.33 -0.72 3.99
N ALA A 3 -1.13 -1.11 3.01
CA ALA A 3 -1.62 -2.48 2.84
C ALA A 3 -0.50 -3.53 2.78
N ILE A 4 0.59 -3.23 2.08
CA ILE A 4 1.76 -4.11 1.97
C ILE A 4 2.44 -4.30 3.34
N ASN A 5 2.64 -3.19 4.05
CA ASN A 5 3.28 -3.20 5.36
C ASN A 5 2.41 -3.95 6.40
N TRP A 6 1.09 -3.78 6.31
CA TRP A 6 0.14 -4.48 7.17
C TRP A 6 0.10 -6.00 6.90
N LEU A 7 0.10 -6.40 5.63
CA LEU A 7 -0.01 -7.81 5.23
C LEU A 7 1.29 -8.59 5.40
N LEU A 8 2.43 -8.01 5.02
CA LEU A 8 3.73 -8.70 4.98
C LEU A 8 4.63 -8.38 6.17
N GLY A 9 4.21 -7.47 7.04
CA GLY A 9 4.98 -7.04 8.19
C GLY A 9 6.01 -5.94 7.88
N PRO A 10 6.91 -5.62 8.83
CA PRO A 10 7.78 -4.46 8.73
C PRO A 10 8.75 -4.54 7.56
N ILE A 11 8.84 -3.44 6.82
CA ILE A 11 9.86 -3.25 5.78
C ILE A 11 11.18 -2.90 6.48
N GLU A 12 12.25 -3.61 6.13
CA GLU A 12 13.60 -3.39 6.65
C GLU A 12 14.34 -2.30 5.88
N SER A 13 14.33 -2.38 4.56
CA SER A 13 15.05 -1.45 3.69
C SER A 13 14.39 -1.32 2.32
N VAL A 14 14.62 -0.18 1.69
CA VAL A 14 14.09 0.14 0.36
C VAL A 14 15.18 0.68 -0.56
N ASN A 15 14.97 0.49 -1.87
CA ASN A 15 15.70 1.20 -2.92
C ASN A 15 14.69 1.67 -3.96
N ALA A 16 14.74 2.94 -4.35
CA ALA A 16 13.77 3.52 -5.27
C ALA A 16 14.41 4.53 -6.22
N THR A 17 13.72 4.75 -7.32
CA THR A 17 13.96 5.86 -8.23
C THR A 17 12.65 6.56 -8.54
N ILE A 18 12.70 7.87 -8.68
CA ILE A 18 11.54 8.71 -8.98
C ILE A 18 11.78 9.57 -10.22
N SER A 19 10.68 9.95 -10.85
CA SER A 19 10.70 10.75 -12.07
C SER A 19 9.55 11.76 -12.05
N ASN A 20 9.76 12.90 -12.71
CA ASN A 20 8.73 13.90 -12.99
C ASN A 20 8.91 14.38 -14.42
N ARG A 21 8.19 13.79 -15.36
CA ARG A 21 8.37 14.06 -16.79
C ARG A 21 7.10 14.53 -17.48
N LEU A 22 5.95 14.11 -17.00
CA LEU A 22 4.68 14.39 -17.67
C LEU A 22 3.90 15.49 -16.95
N ASN A 23 3.83 15.42 -15.64
CA ASN A 23 3.10 16.36 -14.82
C ASN A 23 4.05 17.44 -14.29
N HIS A 24 3.65 18.71 -14.35
CA HIS A 24 4.42 19.81 -13.79
C HIS A 24 4.10 19.97 -12.29
N LEU A 25 4.56 18.99 -11.51
CA LEU A 25 4.36 18.91 -10.06
C LEU A 25 5.67 19.19 -9.32
N GLU A 26 5.59 19.66 -8.11
CA GLU A 26 6.74 19.75 -7.19
C GLU A 26 7.20 18.38 -6.69
N ALA A 27 6.29 17.38 -6.71
CA ALA A 27 6.56 15.98 -6.42
C ALA A 27 6.77 15.16 -7.71
N GLU A 28 7.09 13.89 -7.57
CA GLU A 28 7.18 12.96 -8.67
C GLU A 28 5.82 12.71 -9.32
N ASP A 29 5.86 12.31 -10.58
CA ASP A 29 4.72 11.70 -11.25
C ASP A 29 4.84 10.17 -11.35
N THR A 30 6.02 9.62 -11.11
CA THR A 30 6.28 8.17 -11.17
C THR A 30 7.36 7.78 -10.17
N LEU A 31 7.08 6.72 -9.41
CA LEU A 31 8.02 6.07 -8.50
C LEU A 31 8.07 4.57 -8.80
N VAL A 32 9.28 4.01 -8.83
CA VAL A 32 9.52 2.56 -8.84
C VAL A 32 10.51 2.21 -7.74
N GLY A 33 10.19 1.21 -6.94
CA GLY A 33 11.01 0.83 -5.80
C GLY A 33 11.03 -0.66 -5.52
N ILE A 34 12.05 -1.10 -4.78
CA ILE A 34 12.25 -2.46 -4.28
C ILE A 34 12.26 -2.40 -2.77
N MET A 35 11.65 -3.40 -2.13
CA MET A 35 11.55 -3.50 -0.68
C MET A 35 12.08 -4.84 -0.20
N LYS A 36 12.79 -4.82 0.94
CA LYS A 36 13.13 -6.00 1.73
C LYS A 36 12.38 -5.95 3.05
N PHE A 37 11.73 -7.04 3.39
CA PHE A 37 10.98 -7.17 4.65
C PHE A 37 11.81 -7.86 5.72
N SER A 38 11.52 -7.58 6.98
CA SER A 38 12.23 -8.18 8.12
C SER A 38 12.08 -9.70 8.22
N ASN A 39 11.05 -10.27 7.60
CA ASN A 39 10.83 -11.72 7.49
C ASN A 39 11.53 -12.37 6.29
N GLY A 40 12.31 -11.60 5.51
CA GLY A 40 13.03 -12.07 4.33
C GLY A 40 12.25 -11.98 3.01
N ALA A 41 10.98 -11.58 3.02
CA ALA A 41 10.22 -11.36 1.79
C ALA A 41 10.82 -10.20 0.98
N LEU A 42 10.59 -10.22 -0.33
CA LEU A 42 10.95 -9.16 -1.26
C LEU A 42 9.68 -8.62 -1.91
N GLY A 43 9.68 -7.32 -2.20
CA GLY A 43 8.57 -6.69 -2.88
C GLY A 43 9.01 -5.58 -3.82
N THR A 44 8.12 -5.21 -4.73
CA THR A 44 8.24 -4.03 -5.58
C THR A 44 7.08 -3.09 -5.30
N ILE A 45 7.28 -1.82 -5.57
CA ILE A 45 6.25 -0.80 -5.56
C ILE A 45 6.37 0.05 -6.81
N GLU A 46 5.25 0.27 -7.46
CA GLU A 46 5.11 1.19 -8.57
C GLU A 46 3.95 2.14 -8.25
N ALA A 47 4.17 3.43 -8.43
CA ALA A 47 3.15 4.44 -8.23
C ALA A 47 3.31 5.52 -9.30
N THR A 48 2.21 5.89 -9.95
CA THR A 48 2.23 6.95 -10.96
C THR A 48 0.93 7.75 -10.97
N THR A 49 1.05 9.04 -11.16
CA THR A 49 -0.04 9.97 -11.50
C THR A 49 -0.04 10.31 -13.00
N ALA A 50 0.82 9.63 -13.76
CA ALA A 50 1.01 9.87 -15.20
C ALA A 50 0.22 8.91 -16.09
N ALA A 51 -0.63 8.04 -15.54
CA ALA A 51 -1.49 7.17 -16.31
C ALA A 51 -2.43 7.98 -17.24
N ARG A 52 -2.61 7.51 -18.47
CA ARG A 52 -3.46 8.15 -19.49
C ARG A 52 -4.14 7.06 -20.33
N PRO A 53 -5.37 7.27 -20.85
CA PRO A 53 -6.19 8.49 -20.72
C PRO A 53 -6.91 8.64 -19.37
N GLU A 54 -6.95 7.61 -18.57
CA GLU A 54 -7.68 7.51 -17.29
C GLU A 54 -6.88 6.74 -16.25
N ASP A 55 -7.38 6.66 -15.03
CA ASP A 55 -6.78 5.81 -13.98
C ASP A 55 -6.77 4.35 -14.45
N PHE A 56 -5.61 3.71 -14.26
CA PHE A 56 -5.38 2.36 -14.78
C PHE A 56 -5.71 1.29 -13.73
N GLU A 57 -4.98 1.28 -12.63
CA GLU A 57 -5.05 0.18 -11.68
C GLU A 57 -4.56 0.60 -10.28
N ALA A 58 -5.18 0.02 -9.25
CA ALA A 58 -4.60 -0.09 -7.94
C ALA A 58 -4.60 -1.57 -7.54
N SER A 59 -3.44 -2.22 -7.57
CA SER A 59 -3.33 -3.65 -7.31
C SER A 59 -2.27 -4.01 -6.27
N LEU A 60 -2.45 -5.17 -5.67
CA LEU A 60 -1.53 -5.80 -4.75
C LEU A 60 -1.50 -7.29 -5.02
N SER A 61 -0.34 -7.82 -5.38
CA SER A 61 -0.12 -9.26 -5.51
C SER A 61 0.81 -9.77 -4.42
N VAL A 62 0.46 -10.93 -3.87
CA VAL A 62 1.29 -11.66 -2.91
C VAL A 62 1.46 -13.08 -3.42
N VAL A 63 2.71 -13.51 -3.57
CA VAL A 63 3.07 -14.88 -3.92
C VAL A 63 3.87 -15.44 -2.76
N GLY A 64 3.34 -16.47 -2.14
CA GLY A 64 3.93 -17.12 -0.99
C GLY A 64 4.08 -18.62 -1.19
N GLU A 65 4.71 -19.27 -0.22
CA GLU A 65 4.95 -20.72 -0.21
C GLU A 65 3.65 -21.54 -0.27
N LYS A 66 2.57 -21.03 0.31
CA LYS A 66 1.29 -21.74 0.42
C LYS A 66 0.23 -21.28 -0.56
N GLY A 67 0.48 -20.24 -1.35
CA GLY A 67 -0.52 -19.73 -2.28
C GLY A 67 -0.18 -18.38 -2.88
N MET A 68 -1.15 -17.88 -3.64
CA MET A 68 -1.07 -16.57 -4.29
C MET A 68 -2.40 -15.83 -4.20
N VAL A 69 -2.30 -14.53 -3.98
CA VAL A 69 -3.44 -13.61 -3.91
C VAL A 69 -3.14 -12.41 -4.82
N LEU A 70 -4.12 -12.01 -5.62
CA LEU A 70 -4.10 -10.76 -6.36
C LEU A 70 -5.39 -9.98 -6.06
N ILE A 71 -5.22 -8.84 -5.45
CA ILE A 71 -6.27 -7.84 -5.25
C ILE A 71 -6.02 -6.73 -6.26
N GLY A 72 -6.97 -6.42 -7.10
CA GLY A 72 -6.87 -5.45 -8.18
C GLY A 72 -8.07 -4.51 -8.27
N GLY A 73 -8.34 -4.00 -9.47
CA GLY A 73 -9.32 -2.95 -9.71
C GLY A 73 -8.71 -1.57 -9.56
N ILE A 74 -9.52 -0.52 -9.61
CA ILE A 74 -9.03 0.87 -9.51
C ILE A 74 -8.84 1.35 -8.07
N ALA A 75 -9.28 0.56 -7.07
CA ALA A 75 -9.27 0.93 -5.65
C ALA A 75 -8.98 -0.27 -4.71
N LEU A 76 -8.23 -1.28 -5.16
CA LEU A 76 -8.04 -2.56 -4.43
C LEU A 76 -9.39 -3.22 -4.07
N ASN A 77 -10.34 -3.15 -4.98
CA ASN A 77 -11.74 -3.49 -4.74
C ASN A 77 -12.18 -4.84 -5.34
N LYS A 78 -11.26 -5.55 -6.02
CA LYS A 78 -11.54 -6.83 -6.66
C LYS A 78 -10.52 -7.89 -6.29
N ILE A 79 -10.96 -9.03 -5.81
CA ILE A 79 -10.08 -10.20 -5.63
C ILE A 79 -10.04 -10.95 -6.97
N GLN A 80 -8.93 -10.84 -7.68
CA GLN A 80 -8.74 -11.42 -9.00
C GLN A 80 -8.11 -12.82 -8.95
N THR A 81 -7.30 -13.06 -7.93
CA THR A 81 -6.70 -14.37 -7.66
C THR A 81 -6.75 -14.65 -6.17
N TRP A 82 -7.24 -15.86 -5.84
CA TRP A 82 -7.29 -16.40 -4.50
C TRP A 82 -7.03 -17.90 -4.59
N LYS A 83 -5.77 -18.33 -4.51
CA LYS A 83 -5.36 -19.72 -4.76
C LYS A 83 -4.34 -20.18 -3.73
N PHE A 84 -4.62 -21.35 -3.15
CA PHE A 84 -3.76 -21.97 -2.13
C PHE A 84 -3.44 -23.41 -2.48
N VAL A 85 -2.29 -23.90 -1.99
CA VAL A 85 -1.87 -25.32 -2.14
C VAL A 85 -2.88 -26.24 -1.47
N GLU A 86 -3.33 -25.88 -0.27
CA GLU A 86 -4.43 -26.53 0.45
C GLU A 86 -5.66 -25.64 0.28
N SER A 87 -6.51 -25.95 -0.69
CA SER A 87 -7.74 -25.21 -0.97
C SER A 87 -8.86 -25.66 -0.04
N LEU A 88 -9.59 -24.70 0.50
CA LEU A 88 -10.81 -24.92 1.26
C LEU A 88 -12.03 -24.73 0.35
N SER A 89 -13.16 -25.36 0.70
CA SER A 89 -14.40 -25.20 -0.07
C SER A 89 -14.91 -23.75 -0.15
N GLU A 90 -14.56 -22.95 0.86
CA GLU A 90 -14.96 -21.53 0.94
C GLU A 90 -14.10 -20.62 0.04
N ASP A 91 -12.91 -21.05 -0.36
CA ASP A 91 -11.99 -20.25 -1.18
C ASP A 91 -12.61 -19.84 -2.53
N GLU A 92 -13.44 -20.69 -3.11
CA GLU A 92 -14.15 -20.37 -4.37
C GLU A 92 -15.15 -19.23 -4.22
N LEU A 93 -15.67 -19.00 -3.02
CA LEU A 93 -16.67 -17.95 -2.74
C LEU A 93 -16.03 -16.60 -2.45
N ILE A 94 -14.79 -16.58 -1.97
CA ILE A 94 -14.09 -15.37 -1.52
C ILE A 94 -14.05 -14.28 -2.59
N PRO A 95 -13.65 -14.55 -3.86
CA PRO A 95 -13.64 -13.50 -4.88
C PRO A 95 -15.00 -12.84 -5.10
N GLY A 96 -16.08 -13.64 -5.15
CA GLY A 96 -17.43 -13.11 -5.35
C GLY A 96 -17.98 -12.36 -4.14
N GLN A 97 -17.64 -12.82 -2.93
CA GLN A 97 -18.14 -12.24 -1.68
C GLN A 97 -17.49 -10.89 -1.34
N TYR A 98 -16.20 -10.74 -1.63
CA TYR A 98 -15.41 -9.58 -1.21
C TYR A 98 -15.01 -8.64 -2.34
N SER A 99 -15.36 -8.94 -3.59
CA SER A 99 -15.20 -8.00 -4.70
C SER A 99 -16.39 -7.07 -4.81
N GLN A 100 -16.13 -5.79 -5.04
CA GLN A 100 -17.18 -4.77 -5.17
C GLN A 100 -16.91 -3.87 -6.36
N GLU A 101 -17.95 -3.38 -7.02
CA GLU A 101 -17.84 -2.34 -8.02
C GLU A 101 -17.68 -0.97 -7.32
N VAL A 102 -16.79 -0.13 -7.85
CA VAL A 102 -16.53 1.23 -7.38
C VAL A 102 -16.49 2.20 -8.56
N GLU A 103 -16.94 3.41 -8.36
CA GLU A 103 -16.99 4.43 -9.41
C GLU A 103 -15.64 5.13 -9.61
N THR A 104 -14.81 5.19 -8.56
CA THR A 104 -13.53 5.95 -8.56
C THR A 104 -12.46 5.22 -7.77
N GLY A 105 -11.20 5.62 -7.96
CA GLY A 105 -10.06 5.15 -7.17
C GLY A 105 -10.13 5.42 -5.67
N TYR A 106 -11.06 6.25 -5.20
CA TYR A 106 -11.30 6.45 -3.76
C TYR A 106 -11.99 5.26 -3.08
N GLY A 107 -12.64 4.39 -3.85
CA GLY A 107 -13.34 3.21 -3.30
C GLY A 107 -14.48 3.59 -2.35
N ILE A 108 -14.81 2.67 -1.45
CA ILE A 108 -15.95 2.79 -0.52
C ILE A 108 -15.55 2.74 0.96
N SER A 109 -14.26 2.75 1.27
CA SER A 109 -13.74 2.52 2.63
C SER A 109 -13.96 3.67 3.60
N HIS A 110 -14.15 4.90 3.10
CA HIS A 110 -14.28 6.10 3.94
C HIS A 110 -15.51 6.05 4.85
N GLY A 111 -16.66 5.61 4.33
CA GLY A 111 -17.89 5.46 5.11
C GLY A 111 -17.73 4.51 6.30
N PRO A 112 -17.31 3.26 6.09
CA PRO A 112 -17.03 2.30 7.17
C PRO A 112 -16.00 2.80 8.18
N LEU A 113 -14.93 3.48 7.74
CA LEU A 113 -13.93 4.05 8.64
C LEU A 113 -14.54 5.11 9.57
N LEU A 114 -15.27 6.06 9.01
CA LEU A 114 -15.93 7.12 9.79
C LEU A 114 -16.97 6.52 10.75
N GLN A 115 -17.74 5.53 10.30
CA GLN A 115 -18.70 4.83 11.17
C GLN A 115 -18.00 4.12 12.33
N SER A 116 -16.83 3.53 12.10
CA SER A 116 -16.02 2.90 13.17
C SER A 116 -15.53 3.94 14.19
N VAL A 117 -15.08 5.11 13.74
CA VAL A 117 -14.71 6.23 14.63
C VAL A 117 -15.89 6.65 15.50
N ILE A 118 -17.05 6.88 14.88
CA ILE A 118 -18.28 7.30 15.59
C ILE A 118 -18.68 6.24 16.62
N SER A 119 -18.67 4.96 16.26
CA SER A 119 -19.03 3.86 17.15
C SER A 119 -18.10 3.76 18.36
N ASN A 120 -16.79 3.95 18.15
CA ASN A 120 -15.81 3.98 19.23
C ASN A 120 -16.08 5.14 20.19
N LEU A 121 -16.30 6.35 19.68
CA LEU A 121 -16.60 7.52 20.50
C LEU A 121 -17.89 7.34 21.29
N GLN A 122 -18.97 6.82 20.68
CA GLN A 122 -20.25 6.57 21.34
C GLN A 122 -20.15 5.51 22.44
N SER A 123 -19.25 4.53 22.29
CA SER A 123 -18.98 3.50 23.30
C SER A 123 -17.97 3.92 24.37
N GLY A 124 -17.51 5.16 24.34
CA GLY A 124 -16.51 5.69 25.29
C GLY A 124 -15.08 5.16 25.04
N LYS A 125 -14.82 4.53 23.89
CA LYS A 125 -13.48 4.11 23.49
C LYS A 125 -12.77 5.27 22.81
N ASN A 126 -11.61 5.65 23.32
CA ASN A 126 -10.77 6.72 22.74
C ASN A 126 -9.68 6.16 21.80
N GLU A 127 -9.81 4.93 21.37
CA GLU A 127 -8.87 4.29 20.45
C GLU A 127 -9.33 4.49 19.00
N PRO A 128 -8.49 5.00 18.12
CA PRO A 128 -8.81 5.12 16.70
C PRO A 128 -8.81 3.73 16.04
N PRO A 129 -9.59 3.53 14.96
CA PRO A 129 -9.58 2.27 14.20
C PRO A 129 -8.22 1.95 13.57
N VAL A 130 -7.43 2.98 13.27
CA VAL A 130 -6.05 2.88 12.80
C VAL A 130 -5.16 3.65 13.77
N SER A 131 -4.12 3.01 14.28
CA SER A 131 -3.25 3.65 15.25
C SER A 131 -2.33 4.69 14.60
N ALA A 132 -1.95 5.73 15.37
CA ALA A 132 -0.97 6.70 14.90
C ALA A 132 0.39 6.06 14.59
N ASN A 133 0.76 4.98 15.28
CA ASN A 133 2.00 4.25 15.01
C ASN A 133 1.98 3.58 13.63
N ASP A 134 0.84 3.00 13.22
CA ASP A 134 0.71 2.39 11.88
C ASP A 134 0.84 3.47 10.80
N ALA A 135 0.17 4.62 10.97
CA ALA A 135 0.29 5.75 10.06
C ALA A 135 1.73 6.30 9.97
N ILE A 136 2.44 6.40 11.11
CA ILE A 136 3.84 6.81 11.16
C ILE A 136 4.74 5.82 10.42
N ASN A 137 4.50 4.51 10.55
CA ASN A 137 5.29 3.50 9.86
C ASN A 137 5.14 3.61 8.35
N THR A 138 3.92 3.80 7.85
CA THR A 138 3.67 4.06 6.43
C THR A 138 4.39 5.32 5.95
N THR A 139 4.31 6.41 6.69
CA THR A 139 4.99 7.67 6.37
C THR A 139 6.52 7.50 6.33
N ARG A 140 7.10 6.73 7.26
CA ARG A 140 8.55 6.41 7.26
C ARG A 140 8.99 5.67 6.00
N VAL A 141 8.18 4.75 5.50
CA VAL A 141 8.48 4.06 4.25
C VAL A 141 8.50 5.05 3.09
N ILE A 142 7.56 5.98 3.03
CA ILE A 142 7.53 7.03 2.00
C ILE A 142 8.80 7.88 2.09
N HIS A 143 9.17 8.37 3.28
CA HIS A 143 10.42 9.10 3.48
C HIS A 143 11.66 8.28 3.05
N ALA A 144 11.68 6.99 3.33
CA ALA A 144 12.79 6.11 2.94
C ALA A 144 12.90 5.96 1.42
N LEU A 145 11.77 5.83 0.69
CA LEU A 145 11.75 5.76 -0.77
C LEU A 145 12.30 7.05 -1.40
N TYR A 146 11.85 8.21 -0.94
CA TYR A 146 12.38 9.49 -1.39
C TYR A 146 13.87 9.66 -1.05
N LYS A 147 14.26 9.28 0.15
CA LYS A 147 15.65 9.37 0.60
C LYS A 147 16.56 8.45 -0.22
N SER A 148 16.06 7.29 -0.62
CA SER A 148 16.79 6.36 -1.47
C SER A 148 17.07 6.96 -2.86
N ASP A 149 16.12 7.64 -3.46
CA ASP A 149 16.33 8.36 -4.72
C ASP A 149 17.28 9.56 -4.55
N GLU A 150 17.17 10.31 -3.46
CA GLU A 150 18.08 11.42 -3.15
C GLU A 150 19.53 10.98 -3.03
N GLU A 151 19.79 9.85 -2.37
CA GLU A 151 21.13 9.34 -2.06
C GLU A 151 21.61 8.25 -3.03
N GLN A 152 20.74 7.80 -3.94
CA GLN A 152 21.02 6.74 -4.91
C GLN A 152 21.54 5.44 -4.26
N CYS A 153 20.96 5.06 -3.13
CA CYS A 153 21.37 3.90 -2.35
C CYS A 153 20.20 3.21 -1.63
N TRP A 154 20.48 2.04 -1.06
CA TRP A 154 19.56 1.37 -0.14
C TRP A 154 19.45 2.14 1.18
N VAL A 155 18.22 2.41 1.62
CA VAL A 155 17.91 3.11 2.87
C VAL A 155 17.25 2.14 3.85
N LYS A 156 17.78 2.06 5.06
CA LYS A 156 17.21 1.26 6.15
C LYS A 156 16.18 2.07 6.93
N LEU A 157 15.04 1.46 7.23
CA LEU A 157 13.98 2.10 8.00
C LEU A 157 14.35 2.33 9.48
N ALA A 158 15.26 1.48 10.02
CA ALA A 158 15.78 1.62 11.38
C ALA A 158 16.52 2.95 11.60
N ASP A 159 17.09 3.54 10.54
CA ASP A 159 17.81 4.82 10.59
C ASP A 159 16.85 6.02 10.67
N LYS A 160 15.54 5.79 10.70
CA LYS A 160 14.49 6.81 10.73
C LYS A 160 14.69 7.88 9.65
N PRO A 161 14.78 7.49 8.38
CA PRO A 161 15.13 8.40 7.30
C PRO A 161 14.11 9.53 7.17
N ILE A 162 14.63 10.72 6.87
CA ILE A 162 13.82 11.91 6.57
C ILE A 162 14.29 12.45 5.22
N SER A 163 13.40 12.48 4.26
CA SER A 163 13.65 13.08 2.95
C SER A 163 13.67 14.60 3.06
N SER A 164 14.56 15.23 2.30
CA SER A 164 14.61 16.69 2.18
C SER A 164 13.51 17.26 1.26
N ARG A 165 12.81 16.41 0.51
CA ARG A 165 11.77 16.79 -0.47
C ARG A 165 10.36 16.83 0.12
N LEU A 166 10.09 16.02 1.17
CA LEU A 166 8.77 15.95 1.79
C LEU A 166 8.61 17.02 2.88
N GLY A 167 7.43 17.64 2.91
CA GLY A 167 7.10 18.64 3.93
C GLY A 167 7.68 20.03 3.70
N LYS A 168 8.00 20.38 2.47
CA LYS A 168 8.44 21.72 2.06
C LYS A 168 7.32 22.51 1.48
#